data_8ccffba04a1e4120d31644111c1a6ab2
#
_entry.id   8ccffba04a1e4120d31644111c1a6ab2
#
_cell.length_a   1.000
_cell.length_b   1.000
_cell.length_c   1.000
_cell.angle_alpha   90.00
_cell.angle_beta   90.00
_cell.angle_gamma   90.00
#
_symmetry.space_group_name_H-M   'P 1'
#
loop_
_entity.id
_entity.type
_entity.pdbx_description
1 polymer ?
#
loop_
_entity_poly.entity_id
_entity_poly.type
_entity_poly.pdbx_seq_one_letter_code
_entity_poly.pdbx_strand_id
1 'polypeptide(L)'
;MFALYGAALRLVWAALLPYQIVMGWLRRGGVSRRDRVARGPAPEGLRPGSIWVHAVSFGEVRLAHAVIEGLRARLPGASFHLTTSTATGLHLATAARRERRRGAADSVSAAPLDLPGPLGRFEARVQPRALVLIETELWPNLLRRCARAGRPILILNARLSERAWPRTRRFRSLFAPGLAGAALVAAQSEADASRYRTLGAPPASVQVTGNLKFDLPPASGDSEALRVRLALPPDA
;
A
#
# COMPACT_ATOMS: atom_id res chain seq x y z
N MET A 1 -11.29 -18.65 12.10
CA MET A 1 -9.98 -18.27 11.52
C MET A 1 -9.69 -16.77 11.67
N PHE A 2 -10.55 -15.83 11.24
CA PHE A 2 -10.30 -14.39 11.40
C PHE A 2 -10.18 -13.93 12.86
N ALA A 3 -10.94 -14.51 13.79
CA ALA A 3 -10.79 -14.22 15.22
C ALA A 3 -9.41 -14.65 15.74
N LEU A 4 -8.95 -15.84 15.36
CA LEU A 4 -7.61 -16.33 15.71
C LEU A 4 -6.51 -15.47 15.08
N TYR A 5 -6.65 -15.11 13.80
CA TYR A 5 -5.73 -14.17 13.14
C TYR A 5 -5.67 -12.83 13.88
N GLY A 6 -6.83 -12.25 14.20
CA GLY A 6 -6.88 -11.00 14.96
C GLY A 6 -6.32 -11.10 16.37
N ALA A 7 -6.50 -12.24 17.06
CA ALA A 7 -5.91 -12.50 18.37
C ALA A 7 -4.40 -12.64 18.28
N ALA A 8 -3.89 -13.45 17.34
CA ALA A 8 -2.46 -13.61 17.10
C ALA A 8 -1.78 -12.27 16.76
N LEU A 9 -2.40 -11.46 15.91
CA LEU A 9 -1.86 -10.16 15.54
C LEU A 9 -1.81 -9.19 16.74
N ARG A 10 -2.82 -9.22 17.63
CA ARG A 10 -2.81 -8.43 18.89
C ARG A 10 -1.69 -8.87 19.81
N LEU A 11 -1.47 -10.18 19.97
CA LEU A 11 -0.39 -10.73 20.82
C LEU A 11 0.99 -10.34 20.29
N VAL A 12 1.22 -10.48 18.98
CA VAL A 12 2.47 -10.06 18.34
C VAL A 12 2.69 -8.56 18.55
N TRP A 13 1.63 -7.76 18.34
CA TRP A 13 1.75 -6.31 18.50
C TRP A 13 1.99 -5.89 19.95
N ALA A 14 1.35 -6.57 20.92
CA ALA A 14 1.58 -6.35 22.34
C ALA A 14 3.00 -6.77 22.76
N ALA A 15 3.51 -7.89 22.25
CA ALA A 15 4.87 -8.34 22.51
C ALA A 15 5.94 -7.40 21.95
N LEU A 16 5.68 -6.80 20.80
CA LEU A 16 6.59 -5.82 20.18
C LEU A 16 6.43 -4.40 20.75
N LEU A 17 5.44 -4.17 21.60
CA LEU A 17 5.12 -2.85 22.12
C LEU A 17 6.29 -2.18 22.86
N PRO A 18 7.03 -2.84 23.78
CA PRO A 18 8.17 -2.24 24.45
C PRO A 18 9.26 -1.81 23.47
N TYR A 19 9.57 -2.67 22.50
CA TYR A 19 10.54 -2.37 21.44
C TYR A 19 10.10 -1.18 20.60
N GLN A 20 8.83 -1.10 20.22
CA GLN A 20 8.30 0.01 19.43
C GLN A 20 8.28 1.34 20.20
N ILE A 21 8.04 1.31 21.51
CA ILE A 21 8.11 2.50 22.37
C ILE A 21 9.55 3.01 22.42
N VAL A 22 10.51 2.15 22.71
CA VAL A 22 11.94 2.50 22.81
C VAL A 22 12.46 3.01 21.46
N MET A 23 12.19 2.30 20.37
CA MET A 23 12.62 2.71 19.02
C MET A 23 11.89 3.95 18.51
N GLY A 24 10.64 4.17 18.88
CA GLY A 24 9.90 5.39 18.57
C GLY A 24 10.45 6.60 19.33
N TRP A 25 10.97 6.39 20.53
CA TRP A 25 11.64 7.43 21.33
C TRP A 25 13.03 7.78 20.78
N LEU A 26 13.78 6.74 20.35
CA LEU A 26 15.13 6.89 19.79
C LEU A 26 15.15 7.43 18.35
N ARG A 27 14.12 7.12 17.55
CA ARG A 27 14.01 7.57 16.16
C ARG A 27 13.06 8.76 16.06
N ARG A 28 13.61 9.98 16.11
CA ARG A 28 12.87 11.19 15.75
C ARG A 28 12.37 11.04 14.31
N GLY A 29 11.05 10.87 14.10
CA GLY A 29 10.43 10.75 12.78
C GLY A 29 9.83 9.38 12.44
N GLY A 30 9.72 8.44 13.38
CA GLY A 30 9.04 7.16 13.19
C GLY A 30 7.50 7.31 13.06
N VAL A 31 6.85 6.31 12.44
CA VAL A 31 5.39 6.22 12.39
C VAL A 31 4.84 6.05 13.80
N SER A 32 4.03 6.99 14.27
CA SER A 32 3.53 6.98 15.63
C SER A 32 2.52 5.86 15.87
N ARG A 33 2.47 5.36 17.12
CA ARG A 33 1.45 4.36 17.52
C ARG A 33 0.03 4.91 17.38
N ARG A 34 -0.18 6.20 17.68
CA ARG A 34 -1.49 6.86 17.57
C ARG A 34 -2.00 6.82 16.13
N ASP A 35 -1.10 7.03 15.16
CA ASP A 35 -1.45 6.98 13.74
C ASP A 35 -1.80 5.57 13.30
N ARG A 36 -1.00 4.55 13.71
CA ARG A 36 -1.28 3.15 13.39
C ARG A 36 -2.59 2.62 13.98
N VAL A 37 -3.03 3.13 15.12
CA VAL A 37 -4.36 2.79 15.67
C VAL A 37 -5.45 3.75 15.20
N ALA A 38 -5.15 4.63 14.25
CA ALA A 38 -6.05 5.64 13.69
C ALA A 38 -6.72 6.54 14.78
N ARG A 39 -5.93 6.94 15.79
CA ARG A 39 -6.32 7.87 16.85
C ARG A 39 -5.61 9.22 16.77
N GLY A 40 -4.69 9.38 15.81
CA GLY A 40 -4.07 10.67 15.51
C GLY A 40 -5.07 11.67 14.92
N PRO A 41 -4.66 12.93 14.69
CA PRO A 41 -5.50 13.91 14.00
C PRO A 41 -5.84 13.46 12.58
N ALA A 42 -6.88 14.08 12.01
CA ALA A 42 -7.18 13.84 10.60
C ALA A 42 -6.00 14.31 9.74
N PRO A 43 -5.58 13.52 8.74
CA PRO A 43 -4.54 13.93 7.83
C PRO A 43 -4.91 15.22 7.09
N GLU A 44 -3.96 16.11 6.97
CA GLU A 44 -4.15 17.35 6.20
C GLU A 44 -4.51 17.05 4.74
N GLY A 45 -5.49 17.76 4.18
CA GLY A 45 -5.96 17.57 2.81
C GLY A 45 -6.85 16.34 2.60
N LEU A 46 -7.22 15.63 3.69
CA LEU A 46 -8.12 14.50 3.60
C LEU A 46 -9.53 14.95 3.17
N ARG A 47 -10.06 14.25 2.17
CA ARG A 47 -11.44 14.42 1.71
C ARG A 47 -12.19 13.09 1.85
N PRO A 48 -13.36 13.04 2.49
CA PRO A 48 -14.22 11.86 2.46
C PRO A 48 -14.50 11.42 1.01
N GLY A 49 -14.55 10.11 0.78
CA GLY A 49 -14.71 9.57 -0.57
C GLY A 49 -13.42 9.52 -1.39
N SER A 50 -12.26 9.79 -0.79
CA SER A 50 -10.97 9.61 -1.47
C SER A 50 -10.74 8.16 -1.92
N ILE A 51 -10.04 7.97 -3.02
CA ILE A 51 -9.48 6.66 -3.39
C ILE A 51 -8.33 6.37 -2.42
N TRP A 52 -8.44 5.26 -1.68
CA TRP A 52 -7.40 4.83 -0.75
C TRP A 52 -6.32 4.07 -1.49
N VAL A 53 -5.13 4.61 -1.58
CA VAL A 53 -3.93 3.94 -2.13
C VAL A 53 -3.08 3.46 -0.95
N HIS A 54 -2.70 2.19 -0.95
CA HIS A 54 -1.86 1.60 0.08
C HIS A 54 -0.56 1.09 -0.51
N ALA A 55 0.56 1.60 -0.01
CA ALA A 55 1.91 1.28 -0.43
C ALA A 55 2.83 1.23 0.81
N VAL A 56 3.44 0.09 1.11
CA VAL A 56 4.14 -0.13 2.38
C VAL A 56 5.51 0.51 2.42
N SER A 57 6.31 0.30 1.38
CA SER A 57 7.73 0.66 1.32
C SER A 57 7.99 1.94 0.51
N PHE A 58 9.23 2.44 0.60
CA PHE A 58 9.70 3.55 -0.24
C PHE A 58 9.52 3.29 -1.75
N GLY A 59 9.88 2.06 -2.21
CA GLY A 59 9.75 1.67 -3.62
C GLY A 59 8.29 1.64 -4.08
N GLU A 60 7.39 1.10 -3.25
CA GLU A 60 5.97 1.05 -3.54
C GLU A 60 5.33 2.46 -3.51
N VAL A 61 5.78 3.38 -2.66
CA VAL A 61 5.32 4.78 -2.67
C VAL A 61 5.67 5.47 -3.99
N ARG A 62 6.84 5.18 -4.57
CA ARG A 62 7.18 5.68 -5.92
C ARG A 62 6.22 5.16 -6.99
N LEU A 63 5.89 3.86 -6.94
CA LEU A 63 4.88 3.27 -7.82
C LEU A 63 3.50 3.90 -7.60
N ALA A 64 3.11 4.10 -6.33
CA ALA A 64 1.84 4.74 -5.98
C ALA A 64 1.73 6.15 -6.58
N HIS A 65 2.82 6.92 -6.61
CA HIS A 65 2.81 8.24 -7.24
C HIS A 65 2.52 8.15 -8.75
N ALA A 66 3.15 7.22 -9.48
CA ALA A 66 2.88 7.02 -10.91
C ALA A 66 1.43 6.57 -11.15
N VAL A 67 0.93 5.66 -10.31
CA VAL A 67 -0.47 5.21 -10.36
C VAL A 67 -1.43 6.38 -10.11
N ILE A 68 -1.21 7.19 -9.08
CA ILE A 68 -2.04 8.36 -8.76
C ILE A 68 -2.01 9.36 -9.92
N GLU A 69 -0.85 9.62 -10.52
CA GLU A 69 -0.73 10.50 -11.68
C GLU A 69 -1.57 10.01 -12.86
N GLY A 70 -1.45 8.72 -13.21
CA GLY A 70 -2.21 8.12 -14.29
C GLY A 70 -3.73 8.09 -14.02
N LEU A 71 -4.13 7.81 -12.78
CA LEU A 71 -5.54 7.83 -12.37
C LEU A 71 -6.10 9.25 -12.36
N ARG A 72 -5.34 10.24 -11.91
CA ARG A 72 -5.76 11.65 -11.88
C ARG A 72 -6.03 12.21 -13.28
N ALA A 73 -5.22 11.80 -14.26
CA ALA A 73 -5.44 12.17 -15.66
C ALA A 73 -6.76 11.62 -16.23
N ARG A 74 -7.21 10.46 -15.73
CA ARG A 74 -8.45 9.80 -16.20
C ARG A 74 -9.67 10.08 -15.33
N LEU A 75 -9.46 10.51 -14.10
CA LEU A 75 -10.50 10.78 -13.11
C LEU A 75 -10.34 12.21 -12.56
N PRO A 76 -10.64 13.23 -13.38
CA PRO A 76 -10.57 14.62 -12.96
C PRO A 76 -11.46 14.85 -11.73
N GLY A 77 -10.93 15.50 -10.70
CA GLY A 77 -11.65 15.74 -9.44
C GLY A 77 -11.62 14.60 -8.43
N ALA A 78 -11.03 13.43 -8.76
CA ALA A 78 -10.80 12.39 -7.76
C ALA A 78 -9.78 12.85 -6.74
N SER A 79 -10.04 12.60 -5.44
CA SER A 79 -9.08 12.76 -4.38
C SER A 79 -8.44 11.42 -4.01
N PHE A 80 -7.18 11.47 -3.58
CA PHE A 80 -6.37 10.30 -3.24
C PHE A 80 -5.83 10.41 -1.83
N HIS A 81 -6.02 9.36 -1.03
CA HIS A 81 -5.41 9.22 0.27
C HIS A 81 -4.36 8.10 0.22
N LEU A 82 -3.09 8.43 0.45
CA LEU A 82 -1.99 7.46 0.45
C LEU A 82 -1.64 7.03 1.87
N THR A 83 -1.60 5.73 2.10
CA THR A 83 -1.11 5.17 3.36
C THR A 83 0.16 4.37 3.15
N THR A 84 1.08 4.45 4.12
CA THR A 84 2.32 3.69 4.11
C THR A 84 2.68 3.18 5.49
N SER A 85 3.45 2.09 5.57
CA SER A 85 3.81 1.44 6.83
C SER A 85 5.21 1.78 7.33
N THR A 86 6.10 2.30 6.46
CA THR A 86 7.48 2.63 6.81
C THR A 86 7.68 4.13 7.02
N ALA A 87 8.61 4.49 7.91
CA ALA A 87 8.96 5.90 8.13
C ALA A 87 9.52 6.56 6.85
N THR A 88 10.35 5.84 6.10
CA THR A 88 10.92 6.33 4.83
C THR A 88 9.85 6.56 3.77
N GLY A 89 8.88 5.64 3.64
CA GLY A 89 7.73 5.81 2.75
C GLY A 89 6.87 7.00 3.16
N LEU A 90 6.59 7.15 4.47
CA LEU A 90 5.80 8.27 5.00
C LEU A 90 6.50 9.62 4.75
N HIS A 91 7.82 9.68 4.95
CA HIS A 91 8.61 10.87 4.66
C HIS A 91 8.54 11.24 3.18
N LEU A 92 8.78 10.27 2.27
CA LEU A 92 8.71 10.48 0.83
C LEU A 92 7.33 10.99 0.39
N ALA A 93 6.26 10.32 0.82
CA ALA A 93 4.90 10.69 0.45
C ALA A 93 4.51 12.08 0.97
N THR A 94 4.91 12.41 2.21
CA THR A 94 4.65 13.71 2.83
C THR A 94 5.43 14.82 2.14
N ALA A 95 6.71 14.59 1.81
CA ALA A 95 7.53 15.55 1.06
C ALA A 95 6.93 15.81 -0.33
N ALA A 96 6.59 14.77 -1.07
CA ALA A 96 5.96 14.90 -2.39
C ALA A 96 4.64 15.72 -2.33
N ARG A 97 3.81 15.50 -1.30
CA ARG A 97 2.58 16.27 -1.09
C ARG A 97 2.87 17.75 -0.80
N ARG A 98 3.80 18.04 0.09
CA ARG A 98 4.18 19.42 0.43
C ARG A 98 4.72 20.18 -0.77
N GLU A 99 5.53 19.53 -1.57
CA GLU A 99 6.13 20.07 -2.79
C GLU A 99 5.17 20.05 -4.00
N ARG A 100 3.96 19.53 -3.81
CA ARG A 100 2.95 19.40 -4.87
C ARG A 100 3.48 18.67 -6.12
N ARG A 101 4.33 17.65 -5.91
CA ARG A 101 4.88 16.85 -7.00
C ARG A 101 3.77 16.16 -7.79
N ARG A 102 4.01 15.94 -9.08
CA ARG A 102 3.11 15.14 -9.93
C ARG A 102 2.91 13.76 -9.29
N GLY A 103 1.68 13.27 -9.32
CA GLY A 103 1.32 12.00 -8.67
C GLY A 103 1.27 12.02 -7.15
N ALA A 104 1.56 13.13 -6.48
CA ALA A 104 1.41 13.22 -5.03
C ALA A 104 -0.07 13.06 -4.62
N ALA A 105 -0.31 12.32 -3.54
CA ALA A 105 -1.64 12.19 -2.96
C ALA A 105 -2.10 13.49 -2.29
N ASP A 106 -3.42 13.72 -2.26
CA ASP A 106 -4.00 14.90 -1.62
C ASP A 106 -3.83 14.86 -0.11
N SER A 107 -3.80 13.66 0.46
CA SER A 107 -3.54 13.43 1.88
C SER A 107 -2.72 12.16 2.09
N VAL A 108 -1.93 12.14 3.17
CA VAL A 108 -1.00 11.05 3.49
C VAL A 108 -1.10 10.72 4.97
N SER A 109 -1.07 9.43 5.30
CA SER A 109 -0.96 8.98 6.69
C SER A 109 -0.23 7.65 6.82
N ALA A 110 0.08 7.29 8.07
CA ALA A 110 0.46 5.93 8.37
C ALA A 110 -0.67 4.95 8.08
N ALA A 111 -0.33 3.76 7.60
CA ALA A 111 -1.29 2.69 7.45
C ALA A 111 -1.85 2.24 8.80
N PRO A 112 -3.16 2.05 8.92
CA PRO A 112 -3.75 1.48 10.12
C PRO A 112 -3.29 0.03 10.30
N LEU A 113 -3.23 -0.44 11.54
CA LEU A 113 -3.02 -1.87 11.80
C LEU A 113 -4.19 -2.69 11.21
N ASP A 114 -3.87 -3.87 10.68
CA ASP A 114 -4.87 -4.79 10.13
C ASP A 114 -5.74 -5.44 11.22
N LEU A 115 -6.31 -4.60 12.09
CA LEU A 115 -7.21 -4.97 13.19
C LEU A 115 -8.55 -4.28 13.03
N PRO A 116 -9.66 -4.94 13.43
CA PRO A 116 -11.02 -4.40 13.27
C PRO A 116 -11.20 -2.98 13.80
N GLY A 117 -10.65 -2.68 14.99
CA GLY A 117 -10.78 -1.35 15.62
C GLY A 117 -10.03 -0.24 14.86
N PRO A 118 -8.71 -0.35 14.63
CA PRO A 118 -7.96 0.61 13.84
C PRO A 118 -8.53 0.83 12.43
N LEU A 119 -8.84 -0.26 11.71
CA LEU A 119 -9.45 -0.18 10.37
C LEU A 119 -10.81 0.52 10.42
N GLY A 120 -11.68 0.19 11.39
CA GLY A 120 -12.99 0.82 11.51
C GLY A 120 -12.89 2.33 11.74
N ARG A 121 -11.99 2.79 12.63
CA ARG A 121 -11.74 4.22 12.85
C ARG A 121 -11.17 4.93 11.62
N PHE A 122 -10.26 4.25 10.94
CA PHE A 122 -9.68 4.78 9.71
C PHE A 122 -10.74 4.94 8.61
N GLU A 123 -11.54 3.90 8.36
CA GLU A 123 -12.60 3.94 7.36
C GLU A 123 -13.69 4.97 7.67
N ALA A 124 -14.06 5.13 8.95
CA ALA A 124 -15.02 6.15 9.36
C ALA A 124 -14.53 7.57 9.05
N ARG A 125 -13.22 7.77 9.08
CA ARG A 125 -12.58 9.07 8.80
C ARG A 125 -12.37 9.32 7.31
N VAL A 126 -11.82 8.32 6.59
CA VAL A 126 -11.45 8.46 5.17
C VAL A 126 -12.66 8.25 4.26
N GLN A 127 -13.61 7.40 4.68
CA GLN A 127 -14.78 6.98 3.89
C GLN A 127 -14.38 6.61 2.45
N PRO A 128 -13.40 5.71 2.26
CA PRO A 128 -12.82 5.48 0.95
C PRO A 128 -13.85 4.85 0.01
N ARG A 129 -13.92 5.34 -1.23
CA ARG A 129 -14.79 4.79 -2.28
C ARG A 129 -14.20 3.60 -3.02
N ALA A 130 -12.86 3.45 -3.01
CA ALA A 130 -12.13 2.33 -3.60
C ALA A 130 -10.82 2.13 -2.84
N LEU A 131 -10.28 0.91 -2.90
CA LEU A 131 -8.97 0.54 -2.36
C LEU A 131 -8.05 0.13 -3.52
N VAL A 132 -6.89 0.76 -3.59
CA VAL A 132 -5.80 0.39 -4.51
C VAL A 132 -4.63 -0.10 -3.66
N LEU A 133 -4.23 -1.35 -3.85
CA LEU A 133 -3.06 -1.97 -3.22
C LEU A 133 -1.92 -2.01 -4.22
N ILE A 134 -0.73 -1.68 -3.78
CA ILE A 134 0.49 -1.76 -4.58
C ILE A 134 1.28 -3.02 -4.18
N GLU A 135 1.63 -3.84 -5.16
CA GLU A 135 2.39 -5.09 -5.02
C GLU A 135 1.69 -6.18 -4.18
N THR A 136 2.25 -6.58 -3.03
CA THR A 136 1.89 -7.84 -2.33
C THR A 136 1.09 -7.60 -1.04
N GLU A 137 0.44 -6.48 -0.89
CA GLU A 137 -0.17 -6.06 0.37
C GLU A 137 -1.52 -6.74 0.65
N LEU A 138 -1.46 -8.07 0.85
CA LEU A 138 -2.62 -8.89 1.17
C LEU A 138 -2.91 -8.88 2.68
N TRP A 139 -3.62 -7.87 3.16
CA TRP A 139 -4.02 -7.73 4.56
C TRP A 139 -5.43 -8.29 4.76
N PRO A 140 -5.60 -9.43 5.47
CA PRO A 140 -6.85 -10.17 5.50
C PRO A 140 -8.05 -9.41 6.02
N ASN A 141 -7.91 -8.64 7.12
CA ASN A 141 -9.01 -7.86 7.65
C ASN A 141 -9.37 -6.68 6.75
N LEU A 142 -8.38 -6.00 6.19
CA LEU A 142 -8.57 -4.90 5.24
C LEU A 142 -9.36 -5.37 4.01
N LEU A 143 -8.87 -6.42 3.34
CA LEU A 143 -9.51 -7.00 2.15
C LEU A 143 -10.96 -7.41 2.45
N ARG A 144 -11.16 -8.16 3.56
CA ARG A 144 -12.50 -8.61 3.96
C ARG A 144 -13.45 -7.46 4.27
N ARG A 145 -12.96 -6.39 4.89
CA ARG A 145 -13.77 -5.20 5.19
C ARG A 145 -14.19 -4.48 3.93
N CYS A 146 -13.27 -4.27 3.00
CA CYS A 146 -13.58 -3.65 1.70
C CYS A 146 -14.58 -4.48 0.91
N ALA A 147 -14.39 -5.80 0.81
CA ALA A 147 -15.32 -6.69 0.13
C ALA A 147 -16.72 -6.66 0.74
N ARG A 148 -16.83 -6.69 2.09
CA ARG A 148 -18.13 -6.61 2.79
C ARG A 148 -18.83 -5.27 2.62
N ALA A 149 -18.08 -4.21 2.42
CA ALA A 149 -18.62 -2.87 2.17
C ALA A 149 -18.95 -2.65 0.68
N GLY A 150 -18.81 -3.67 -0.18
CA GLY A 150 -18.99 -3.54 -1.64
C GLY A 150 -17.98 -2.57 -2.27
N ARG A 151 -16.87 -2.30 -1.61
CA ARG A 151 -15.86 -1.35 -2.06
C ARG A 151 -14.93 -2.02 -3.06
N PRO A 152 -14.77 -1.48 -4.29
CA PRO A 152 -13.86 -2.02 -5.28
C PRO A 152 -12.44 -2.12 -4.74
N ILE A 153 -11.81 -3.28 -4.95
CA ILE A 153 -10.41 -3.56 -4.59
C ILE A 153 -9.63 -3.74 -5.89
N LEU A 154 -8.60 -2.94 -6.07
CA LEU A 154 -7.66 -3.04 -7.19
C LEU A 154 -6.29 -3.38 -6.61
N ILE A 155 -5.64 -4.41 -7.15
CA ILE A 155 -4.28 -4.80 -6.78
C ILE A 155 -3.41 -4.56 -8.00
N LEU A 156 -2.53 -3.58 -7.93
CA LEU A 156 -1.68 -3.16 -9.05
C LEU A 156 -0.24 -3.58 -8.83
N ASN A 157 0.44 -3.95 -9.90
CA ASN A 157 1.78 -4.54 -9.86
C ASN A 157 1.81 -5.79 -8.96
N ALA A 158 0.74 -6.58 -9.01
CA ALA A 158 0.49 -7.71 -8.12
C ALA A 158 1.59 -8.76 -8.27
N ARG A 159 2.27 -9.05 -7.17
CA ARG A 159 3.34 -10.04 -7.11
C ARG A 159 3.19 -10.92 -5.88
N LEU A 160 3.48 -12.19 -6.02
CA LEU A 160 3.57 -13.12 -4.89
C LEU A 160 4.77 -14.03 -5.09
N SER A 161 5.86 -13.79 -4.35
CA SER A 161 7.12 -14.50 -4.52
C SER A 161 6.98 -16.01 -4.28
N GLU A 162 7.83 -16.80 -4.93
CA GLU A 162 7.89 -18.25 -4.73
C GLU A 162 8.12 -18.64 -3.28
N ARG A 163 8.96 -17.89 -2.58
CA ARG A 163 9.24 -18.09 -1.15
C ARG A 163 7.99 -17.86 -0.28
N ALA A 164 7.15 -16.89 -0.60
CA ALA A 164 5.94 -16.59 0.17
C ALA A 164 4.77 -17.52 -0.19
N TRP A 165 4.75 -18.05 -1.40
CA TRP A 165 3.63 -18.81 -1.97
C TRP A 165 3.17 -19.99 -1.11
N PRO A 166 4.02 -20.94 -0.64
CA PRO A 166 3.55 -22.09 0.13
C PRO A 166 2.80 -21.68 1.39
N ARG A 167 3.31 -20.68 2.10
CA ARG A 167 2.68 -20.14 3.31
C ARG A 167 1.36 -19.45 2.98
N THR A 168 1.34 -18.58 1.98
CA THR A 168 0.13 -17.84 1.61
C THR A 168 -0.96 -18.78 1.14
N ARG A 169 -0.63 -19.81 0.35
CA ARG A 169 -1.56 -20.86 -0.08
C ARG A 169 -2.16 -21.64 1.10
N ARG A 170 -1.35 -22.01 2.09
CA ARG A 170 -1.81 -22.71 3.31
C ARG A 170 -2.89 -21.91 4.05
N PHE A 171 -2.79 -20.59 4.04
CA PHE A 171 -3.73 -19.70 4.72
C PHE A 171 -4.72 -19.02 3.77
N ARG A 172 -4.97 -19.60 2.58
CA ARG A 172 -5.86 -19.03 1.55
C ARG A 172 -7.24 -18.62 2.09
N SER A 173 -7.78 -19.35 3.05
CA SER A 173 -9.08 -19.04 3.67
C SER A 173 -9.13 -17.70 4.43
N LEU A 174 -7.98 -17.10 4.74
CA LEU A 174 -7.91 -15.73 5.23
C LEU A 174 -8.03 -14.69 4.12
N PHE A 175 -7.56 -15.01 2.92
CA PHE A 175 -7.50 -14.07 1.79
C PHE A 175 -8.70 -14.20 0.86
N ALA A 176 -9.19 -15.43 0.63
CA ALA A 176 -10.25 -15.71 -0.34
C ALA A 176 -11.51 -14.86 -0.15
N PRO A 177 -12.07 -14.65 1.06
CA PRO A 177 -13.27 -13.83 1.23
C PRO A 177 -13.09 -12.37 0.87
N GLY A 178 -11.85 -11.85 0.94
CA GLY A 178 -11.53 -10.49 0.53
C GLY A 178 -11.23 -10.40 -0.97
N LEU A 179 -10.44 -11.35 -1.48
CA LEU A 179 -10.06 -11.40 -2.89
C LEU A 179 -11.25 -11.71 -3.82
N ALA A 180 -12.27 -12.40 -3.34
CA ALA A 180 -13.51 -12.60 -4.11
C ALA A 180 -14.17 -11.27 -4.53
N GLY A 181 -13.92 -10.18 -3.82
CA GLY A 181 -14.36 -8.82 -4.16
C GLY A 181 -13.36 -8.01 -4.98
N ALA A 182 -12.27 -8.62 -5.47
CA ALA A 182 -11.29 -7.90 -6.28
C ALA A 182 -11.89 -7.53 -7.65
N ALA A 183 -11.93 -6.24 -7.92
CA ALA A 183 -12.37 -5.70 -9.22
C ALA A 183 -11.27 -5.81 -10.28
N LEU A 184 -10.02 -5.74 -9.86
CA LEU A 184 -8.84 -5.90 -10.73
C LEU A 184 -7.65 -6.43 -9.95
N VAL A 185 -6.94 -7.40 -10.54
CA VAL A 185 -5.60 -7.84 -10.13
C VAL A 185 -4.70 -7.75 -11.35
N ALA A 186 -3.90 -6.70 -11.43
CA ALA A 186 -2.89 -6.48 -12.46
C ALA A 186 -1.59 -7.17 -12.05
N ALA A 187 -1.40 -8.40 -12.48
CA ALA A 187 -0.29 -9.26 -12.09
C ALA A 187 0.97 -9.01 -12.92
N GLN A 188 2.14 -9.13 -12.29
CA GLN A 188 3.43 -8.95 -12.98
C GLN A 188 3.73 -10.10 -13.97
N SER A 189 3.24 -11.30 -13.70
CA SER A 189 3.51 -12.50 -14.49
C SER A 189 2.31 -13.46 -14.48
N GLU A 190 2.30 -14.43 -15.39
CA GLU A 190 1.29 -15.50 -15.39
C GLU A 190 1.36 -16.38 -14.13
N ALA A 191 2.56 -16.57 -13.59
CA ALA A 191 2.74 -17.26 -12.32
C ALA A 191 2.05 -16.51 -11.17
N ASP A 192 2.18 -15.18 -11.10
CA ASP A 192 1.50 -14.36 -10.11
C ASP A 192 -0.02 -14.39 -10.34
N ALA A 193 -0.48 -14.24 -11.57
CA ALA A 193 -1.89 -14.33 -11.94
C ALA A 193 -2.53 -15.66 -11.48
N SER A 194 -1.87 -16.79 -11.76
CA SER A 194 -2.29 -18.10 -11.30
C SER A 194 -2.40 -18.20 -9.78
N ARG A 195 -1.43 -17.64 -9.06
CA ARG A 195 -1.43 -17.60 -7.59
C ARG A 195 -2.61 -16.81 -7.04
N TYR A 196 -2.91 -15.64 -7.60
CA TYR A 196 -4.06 -14.82 -7.17
C TYR A 196 -5.41 -15.51 -7.46
N ARG A 197 -5.56 -16.16 -8.63
CA ARG A 197 -6.75 -16.99 -8.93
C ARG A 197 -6.90 -18.13 -7.90
N THR A 198 -5.80 -18.81 -7.57
CA THR A 198 -5.79 -19.88 -6.55
C THR A 198 -6.16 -19.35 -5.16
N LEU A 199 -5.80 -18.11 -4.82
CA LEU A 199 -6.15 -17.47 -3.55
C LEU A 199 -7.61 -17.03 -3.48
N GLY A 200 -8.35 -17.02 -4.59
CA GLY A 200 -9.78 -16.72 -4.62
C GLY A 200 -10.15 -15.42 -5.34
N ALA A 201 -9.23 -14.81 -6.07
CA ALA A 201 -9.57 -13.71 -6.98
C ALA A 201 -10.39 -14.26 -8.16
N PRO A 202 -11.48 -13.57 -8.60
CA PRO A 202 -12.26 -13.98 -9.74
C PRO A 202 -11.37 -14.05 -10.99
N PRO A 203 -11.41 -15.15 -11.78
CA PRO A 203 -10.56 -15.29 -12.96
C PRO A 203 -10.67 -14.10 -13.93
N ALA A 204 -11.88 -13.58 -14.12
CA ALA A 204 -12.15 -12.44 -15.01
C ALA A 204 -11.53 -11.12 -14.54
N SER A 205 -11.24 -10.98 -13.24
CA SER A 205 -10.61 -9.78 -12.69
C SER A 205 -9.07 -9.83 -12.72
N VAL A 206 -8.47 -11.00 -13.07
CA VAL A 206 -7.01 -11.17 -13.03
C VAL A 206 -6.43 -11.05 -14.44
N GLN A 207 -5.57 -10.08 -14.64
CA GLN A 207 -4.89 -9.77 -15.89
C GLN A 207 -3.38 -9.73 -15.69
N VAL A 208 -2.60 -10.17 -16.68
CA VAL A 208 -1.13 -9.99 -16.68
C VAL A 208 -0.81 -8.69 -17.37
N THR A 209 -0.18 -7.78 -16.66
CA THR A 209 0.14 -6.43 -17.15
C THR A 209 1.65 -6.14 -17.19
N GLY A 210 2.47 -7.08 -16.69
CA GLY A 210 3.89 -6.83 -16.56
C GLY A 210 4.25 -6.05 -15.28
N ASN A 211 5.52 -5.68 -15.17
CA ASN A 211 6.02 -4.97 -13.99
C ASN A 211 6.02 -3.46 -14.22
N LEU A 212 5.16 -2.77 -13.50
CA LEU A 212 4.99 -1.31 -13.55
C LEU A 212 6.29 -0.51 -13.28
N LYS A 213 7.31 -1.14 -12.68
CA LYS A 213 8.60 -0.49 -12.46
C LYS A 213 9.32 -0.11 -13.76
N PHE A 214 9.05 -0.82 -14.86
CA PHE A 214 9.62 -0.51 -16.15
C PHE A 214 8.98 0.72 -16.83
N ASP A 215 7.78 1.10 -16.40
CA ASP A 215 7.07 2.27 -16.92
C ASP A 215 7.41 3.55 -16.13
N LEU A 216 8.16 3.40 -15.02
CA LEU A 216 8.62 4.57 -14.27
C LEU A 216 9.69 5.31 -15.07
N PRO A 217 9.61 6.65 -15.14
CA PRO A 217 10.71 7.42 -15.69
C PRO A 217 11.99 7.10 -14.89
N PRO A 218 13.16 7.05 -15.55
CA PRO A 218 14.43 6.91 -14.85
C PRO A 218 14.49 7.94 -13.72
N ALA A 219 15.07 7.55 -12.59
CA ALA A 219 15.26 8.49 -11.51
C ALA A 219 15.99 9.71 -12.07
N SER A 220 15.35 10.87 -12.00
CA SER A 220 15.98 12.16 -12.31
C SER A 220 16.99 12.48 -11.20
N GLY A 221 18.00 11.64 -11.08
CA GLY A 221 19.23 11.99 -10.43
C GLY A 221 20.06 12.72 -11.46
N ASP A 222 20.74 13.75 -11.04
CA ASP A 222 21.72 14.45 -11.85
C ASP A 222 22.78 13.41 -12.29
N SER A 223 22.52 12.74 -13.40
CA SER A 223 23.41 11.69 -13.95
C SER A 223 24.80 12.25 -14.19
N GLU A 224 24.88 13.54 -14.52
CA GLU A 224 26.14 14.26 -14.72
C GLU A 224 26.88 14.43 -13.39
N ALA A 225 26.22 14.88 -12.32
CA ALA A 225 26.83 14.97 -11.00
C ALA A 225 27.26 13.60 -10.46
N LEU A 226 26.50 12.53 -10.76
CA LEU A 226 26.87 11.18 -10.38
C LEU A 226 28.08 10.68 -11.18
N ARG A 227 28.11 10.93 -12.50
CA ARG A 227 29.25 10.62 -13.38
C ARG A 227 30.54 11.32 -12.91
N VAL A 228 30.47 12.59 -12.60
CA VAL A 228 31.58 13.36 -12.05
C VAL A 228 32.08 12.77 -10.73
N ARG A 229 31.16 12.43 -9.81
CA ARG A 229 31.53 11.81 -8.51
C ARG A 229 32.14 10.42 -8.65
N LEU A 230 31.76 9.65 -9.68
CA LEU A 230 32.26 8.30 -9.95
C LEU A 230 33.45 8.30 -10.92
N ALA A 231 33.91 9.47 -11.36
CA ALA A 231 34.97 9.64 -12.35
C ALA A 231 34.75 8.77 -13.61
N LEU A 232 33.51 8.67 -14.09
CA LEU A 232 33.16 7.92 -15.29
C LEU A 232 33.49 8.75 -16.55
N PRO A 233 33.97 8.12 -17.63
CA PRO A 233 34.19 8.83 -18.88
C PRO A 233 32.89 9.34 -19.51
N PRO A 234 32.93 10.37 -20.37
CA PRO A 234 31.75 10.99 -20.98
C PRO A 234 30.82 10.04 -21.72
N ASP A 235 31.37 8.96 -22.26
CA ASP A 235 30.70 8.01 -23.16
C ASP A 235 30.42 6.62 -22.53
N ALA A 236 30.47 6.49 -21.20
CA ALA A 236 30.22 5.24 -20.49
C ALA A 236 28.76 5.10 -20.03
#